data_1c53dbf0c40daa34dcd23555746892d9
#
_entry.id   1c53dbf0c40daa34dcd23555746892d9
#
_cell.length_a   1.000
_cell.length_b   1.000
_cell.length_c   1.000
_cell.angle_alpha   90.00
_cell.angle_beta   90.00
_cell.angle_gamma   90.00
#
_symmetry.space_group_name_H-M   'P 1'
#
loop_
_entity.id
_entity.type
_entity.pdbx_description
1 polymer ?
#
loop_
_entity_poly.entity_id
_entity_poly.type
_entity_poly.pdbx_seq_one_letter_code
_entity_poly.pdbx_strand_id
1 'polypeptide(L)'
;MRYRQKHLLAIEGLHPPEIGQLLDLAENYVLLNRSGKTQRDLLRGHTLINLFFEDSTRTRTSFELAGKRLGADVINMSVSTSSVKKGETLLDTAATLNAMHCDLLVVRHDQSGAPNLLAQKVDAAVINAGDGTHEHPTQALLDALTIRRRKGRIEGLAVALCGDVLHSRVARSNIHLLTTMGSRVRVVGPPTLIPSEAAALGVDVFHDMRTGLAGADIVMMLRLQHERMTRGLVPSAREYFRFYGLDAEKLAWARPDALVMHPGPMNRGVEIDSAVADDPIRSVIREQVEMGVAVRMAVLDTLARGAGRNA
;
A
#
# COMPACT_ATOMS: atom_id res chain seq x y z
N MET A 1 18.97 7.81 -11.62
CA MET A 1 18.62 6.56 -12.31
C MET A 1 17.12 6.62 -12.61
N ARG A 2 16.65 6.34 -13.83
CA ARG A 2 15.21 6.33 -14.12
C ARG A 2 14.63 4.98 -13.75
N TYR A 3 13.36 4.93 -13.32
CA TYR A 3 12.59 3.72 -13.16
C TYR A 3 12.61 2.94 -14.49
N ARG A 4 13.07 1.69 -14.48
CA ARG A 4 13.32 0.91 -15.70
C ARG A 4 12.49 -0.37 -15.80
N GLN A 5 11.75 -0.69 -14.75
CA GLN A 5 10.95 -1.91 -14.73
C GLN A 5 9.69 -1.74 -15.56
N LYS A 6 9.30 -2.76 -16.32
CA LYS A 6 8.05 -2.82 -17.09
C LYS A 6 6.82 -2.87 -16.18
N HIS A 7 6.97 -3.45 -14.99
CA HIS A 7 5.89 -3.73 -14.03
C HIS A 7 6.21 -3.10 -12.67
N LEU A 8 5.20 -2.93 -11.82
CA LEU A 8 5.37 -2.63 -10.40
C LEU A 8 4.75 -3.77 -9.58
N LEU A 9 5.52 -4.81 -9.27
CA LEU A 9 5.05 -6.03 -8.63
C LEU A 9 5.30 -6.05 -7.13
N ALA A 10 6.40 -5.43 -6.68
CA ALA A 10 6.86 -5.36 -5.31
C ALA A 10 7.59 -4.04 -5.04
N ILE A 11 7.81 -3.72 -3.77
CA ILE A 11 8.79 -2.73 -3.33
C ILE A 11 10.17 -3.38 -3.18
N GLU A 12 10.17 -4.65 -2.77
CA GLU A 12 11.41 -5.43 -2.71
C GLU A 12 12.16 -5.36 -4.05
N GLY A 13 13.45 -5.06 -3.99
CA GLY A 13 14.29 -4.90 -5.19
C GLY A 13 14.26 -3.54 -5.86
N LEU A 14 13.43 -2.58 -5.42
CA LEU A 14 13.53 -1.19 -5.85
C LEU A 14 14.69 -0.47 -5.13
N HIS A 15 15.40 0.37 -5.89
CA HIS A 15 16.47 1.20 -5.34
C HIS A 15 15.96 2.59 -4.91
N PRO A 16 16.65 3.27 -3.96
CA PRO A 16 16.23 4.59 -3.48
C PRO A 16 15.98 5.62 -4.59
N PRO A 17 16.78 5.72 -5.68
CA PRO A 17 16.49 6.65 -6.77
C PRO A 17 15.20 6.34 -7.54
N GLU A 18 14.80 5.08 -7.66
CA GLU A 18 13.56 4.68 -8.34
C GLU A 18 12.34 5.04 -7.48
N ILE A 19 12.42 4.76 -6.17
CA ILE A 19 11.41 5.19 -5.19
C ILE A 19 11.31 6.71 -5.19
N GLY A 20 12.44 7.42 -5.11
CA GLY A 20 12.51 8.88 -5.14
C GLY A 20 11.81 9.47 -6.37
N GLN A 21 12.09 8.92 -7.56
CA GLN A 21 11.45 9.36 -8.81
C GLN A 21 9.92 9.22 -8.77
N LEU A 22 9.40 8.09 -8.27
CA LEU A 22 7.97 7.88 -8.16
C LEU A 22 7.33 8.86 -7.15
N LEU A 23 8.00 9.10 -6.01
CA LEU A 23 7.53 10.03 -5.01
C LEU A 23 7.56 11.49 -5.52
N ASP A 24 8.59 11.89 -6.27
CA ASP A 24 8.70 13.25 -6.84
C ASP A 24 7.63 13.50 -7.90
N LEU A 25 7.38 12.50 -8.76
CA LEU A 25 6.31 12.58 -9.74
C LEU A 25 4.93 12.62 -9.06
N ALA A 26 4.74 11.83 -8.00
CA ALA A 26 3.51 11.85 -7.22
C ALA A 26 3.28 13.20 -6.53
N GLU A 27 4.34 13.87 -6.05
CA GLU A 27 4.26 15.22 -5.49
C GLU A 27 3.69 16.22 -6.51
N ASN A 28 4.15 16.16 -7.77
CA ASN A 28 3.61 17.00 -8.84
C ASN A 28 2.12 16.72 -9.06
N TYR A 29 1.69 15.46 -8.98
CA TYR A 29 0.28 15.10 -9.08
C TYR A 29 -0.57 15.53 -7.88
N VAL A 30 0.01 15.60 -6.67
CA VAL A 30 -0.69 16.20 -5.52
C VAL A 30 -0.99 17.67 -5.80
N LEU A 31 0.00 18.44 -6.26
CA LEU A 31 -0.17 19.85 -6.59
C LEU A 31 -1.20 20.05 -7.71
N LEU A 32 -1.13 19.23 -8.75
CA LEU A 32 -2.08 19.24 -9.86
C LEU A 32 -3.52 18.98 -9.39
N ASN A 33 -3.70 17.90 -8.60
CA ASN A 33 -5.01 17.52 -8.07
C ASN A 33 -5.64 18.62 -7.20
N ARG A 34 -4.82 19.26 -6.34
CA ARG A 34 -5.26 20.36 -5.48
C ARG A 34 -5.61 21.63 -6.27
N SER A 35 -4.98 21.84 -7.43
CA SER A 35 -5.33 22.98 -8.31
C SER A 35 -6.59 22.75 -9.15
N GLY A 36 -7.23 21.58 -9.05
CA GLY A 36 -8.40 21.21 -9.85
C GLY A 36 -8.10 20.92 -11.33
N LYS A 37 -6.81 20.89 -11.72
CA LYS A 37 -6.38 20.59 -13.09
C LYS A 37 -6.27 19.07 -13.29
N THR A 38 -6.37 18.64 -14.55
CA THR A 38 -6.22 17.23 -14.98
C THR A 38 -5.28 17.15 -16.17
N GLN A 39 -4.65 15.99 -16.40
CA GLN A 39 -3.82 15.72 -17.57
C GLN A 39 -4.45 14.64 -18.46
N ARG A 40 -5.66 14.92 -18.96
CA ARG A 40 -6.48 13.96 -19.70
C ARG A 40 -5.91 13.49 -21.04
N ASP A 41 -4.83 14.05 -21.50
CA ASP A 41 -4.19 13.66 -22.75
C ASP A 41 -3.01 12.72 -22.58
N LEU A 42 -2.53 12.51 -21.32
CA LEU A 42 -1.31 11.76 -21.07
C LEU A 42 -1.45 10.27 -21.39
N LEU A 43 -2.59 9.67 -21.04
CA LEU A 43 -2.92 8.26 -21.30
C LEU A 43 -4.08 8.12 -22.30
N ARG A 44 -4.30 9.14 -23.15
CA ARG A 44 -5.33 9.07 -24.18
C ARG A 44 -5.05 7.92 -25.14
N GLY A 45 -6.06 7.06 -25.35
CA GLY A 45 -5.94 5.86 -26.16
C GLY A 45 -5.31 4.65 -25.46
N HIS A 46 -4.91 4.77 -24.18
CA HIS A 46 -4.45 3.63 -23.39
C HIS A 46 -5.63 3.02 -22.61
N THR A 47 -5.66 1.70 -22.57
CA THR A 47 -6.64 0.92 -21.81
C THR A 47 -6.05 0.47 -20.48
N LEU A 48 -6.69 0.87 -19.37
CA LEU A 48 -6.38 0.45 -18.03
C LEU A 48 -7.44 -0.53 -17.52
N ILE A 49 -7.05 -1.76 -17.20
CA ILE A 49 -7.95 -2.75 -16.60
C ILE A 49 -7.64 -2.90 -15.12
N ASN A 50 -8.64 -2.66 -14.27
CA ASN A 50 -8.61 -2.98 -12.84
C ASN A 50 -9.20 -4.39 -12.63
N LEU A 51 -8.35 -5.39 -12.42
CA LEU A 51 -8.71 -6.79 -12.22
C LEU A 51 -8.63 -7.15 -10.74
N PHE A 52 -9.78 -7.20 -10.07
CA PHE A 52 -9.87 -7.40 -8.63
C PHE A 52 -10.56 -8.71 -8.27
N PHE A 53 -9.78 -9.62 -7.66
CA PHE A 53 -10.25 -10.90 -7.10
C PHE A 53 -10.65 -10.78 -5.63
N GLU A 54 -10.16 -9.77 -4.92
CA GLU A 54 -10.60 -9.36 -3.58
C GLU A 54 -11.33 -8.02 -3.62
N ASP A 55 -12.34 -7.85 -2.78
CA ASP A 55 -13.04 -6.58 -2.64
C ASP A 55 -12.13 -5.49 -2.09
N SER A 56 -12.14 -4.34 -2.74
CA SER A 56 -11.41 -3.16 -2.29
C SER A 56 -11.98 -1.88 -2.88
N THR A 57 -12.86 -1.24 -2.13
CA THR A 57 -13.47 0.02 -2.56
C THR A 57 -12.43 1.11 -2.77
N ARG A 58 -11.56 1.36 -1.77
CA ARG A 58 -10.56 2.43 -1.83
C ARG A 58 -9.55 2.23 -2.94
N THR A 59 -8.94 1.05 -3.03
CA THR A 59 -7.86 0.81 -4.00
C THR A 59 -8.42 0.86 -5.42
N ARG A 60 -9.53 0.18 -5.71
CA ARG A 60 -10.17 0.20 -7.02
C ARG A 60 -10.58 1.60 -7.44
N THR A 61 -11.33 2.30 -6.60
CA THR A 61 -11.80 3.66 -6.91
C THR A 61 -10.64 4.64 -7.12
N SER A 62 -9.54 4.52 -6.36
CA SER A 62 -8.40 5.42 -6.53
C SER A 62 -7.58 5.13 -7.80
N PHE A 63 -7.47 3.86 -8.24
CA PHE A 63 -6.89 3.55 -9.57
C PHE A 63 -7.81 4.01 -10.69
N GLU A 64 -9.12 3.80 -10.58
CA GLU A 64 -10.08 4.30 -11.54
C GLU A 64 -9.98 5.83 -11.68
N LEU A 65 -9.97 6.54 -10.54
CA LEU A 65 -9.85 7.99 -10.53
C LEU A 65 -8.51 8.46 -11.13
N ALA A 66 -7.41 7.78 -10.80
CA ALA A 66 -6.09 8.08 -11.34
C ALA A 66 -6.04 7.90 -12.87
N GLY A 67 -6.53 6.78 -13.39
CA GLY A 67 -6.59 6.53 -14.83
C GLY A 67 -7.43 7.58 -15.58
N LYS A 68 -8.64 7.87 -15.07
CA LYS A 68 -9.54 8.87 -15.66
C LYS A 68 -8.94 10.30 -15.65
N ARG A 69 -8.19 10.66 -14.58
CA ARG A 69 -7.50 11.97 -14.53
C ARG A 69 -6.36 12.10 -15.52
N LEU A 70 -5.78 10.97 -15.91
CA LEU A 70 -4.71 10.90 -16.92
C LEU A 70 -5.26 10.69 -18.34
N GLY A 71 -6.56 10.42 -18.51
CA GLY A 71 -7.23 10.25 -19.80
C GLY A 71 -7.26 8.82 -20.35
N ALA A 72 -6.98 7.81 -19.50
CA ALA A 72 -7.10 6.41 -19.89
C ALA A 72 -8.56 5.96 -19.99
N ASP A 73 -8.82 4.99 -20.87
CA ASP A 73 -10.05 4.22 -20.87
C ASP A 73 -9.98 3.16 -19.76
N VAL A 74 -10.78 3.37 -18.70
CA VAL A 74 -10.70 2.55 -17.49
C VAL A 74 -11.83 1.53 -17.45
N ILE A 75 -11.47 0.24 -17.34
CA ILE A 75 -12.38 -0.88 -17.21
C ILE A 75 -12.20 -1.52 -15.82
N ASN A 76 -13.28 -1.60 -15.05
CA ASN A 76 -13.27 -2.32 -13.77
C ASN A 76 -13.86 -3.71 -13.95
N MET A 77 -13.06 -4.73 -13.69
CA MET A 77 -13.47 -6.13 -13.69
C MET A 77 -13.53 -6.67 -12.27
N SER A 78 -14.71 -7.09 -11.84
CA SER A 78 -14.89 -7.81 -10.57
C SER A 78 -15.06 -9.31 -10.86
N VAL A 79 -14.14 -10.10 -10.34
CA VAL A 79 -14.13 -11.55 -10.57
C VAL A 79 -15.32 -12.25 -9.90
N SER A 80 -15.87 -11.66 -8.83
CA SER A 80 -17.07 -12.21 -8.16
C SER A 80 -18.30 -12.32 -9.08
N THR A 81 -18.31 -11.60 -10.21
CA THR A 81 -19.38 -11.58 -11.21
C THR A 81 -18.94 -12.09 -12.59
N SER A 82 -17.71 -12.59 -12.74
CA SER A 82 -17.10 -12.96 -14.01
C SER A 82 -17.09 -14.48 -14.28
N SER A 83 -16.60 -14.86 -15.47
CA SER A 83 -16.43 -16.24 -15.94
C SER A 83 -15.48 -17.09 -15.06
N VAL A 84 -14.64 -16.49 -14.23
CA VAL A 84 -13.79 -17.19 -13.26
C VAL A 84 -14.64 -18.09 -12.32
N LYS A 85 -15.84 -17.65 -11.94
CA LYS A 85 -16.80 -18.53 -11.22
C LYS A 85 -17.23 -19.77 -12.00
N LYS A 86 -17.02 -19.78 -13.32
CA LYS A 86 -17.35 -20.92 -14.19
C LYS A 86 -16.16 -21.88 -14.38
N GLY A 87 -15.07 -21.70 -13.60
CA GLY A 87 -13.88 -22.55 -13.67
C GLY A 87 -12.75 -22.02 -14.57
N GLU A 88 -12.84 -20.78 -15.06
CA GLU A 88 -11.75 -20.14 -15.80
C GLU A 88 -10.53 -19.96 -14.89
N THR A 89 -9.36 -20.39 -15.35
CA THR A 89 -8.11 -20.24 -14.61
C THR A 89 -7.54 -18.81 -14.71
N LEU A 90 -6.62 -18.44 -13.81
CA LEU A 90 -5.91 -17.18 -13.90
C LEU A 90 -5.13 -17.02 -15.22
N LEU A 91 -4.65 -18.13 -15.79
CA LEU A 91 -3.94 -18.13 -17.07
C LEU A 91 -4.90 -17.90 -18.25
N ASP A 92 -6.10 -18.47 -18.22
CA ASP A 92 -7.12 -18.22 -19.24
C ASP A 92 -7.58 -16.75 -19.21
N THR A 93 -7.74 -16.19 -18.00
CA THR A 93 -8.02 -14.77 -17.82
C THR A 93 -6.88 -13.91 -18.40
N ALA A 94 -5.61 -14.27 -18.15
CA ALA A 94 -4.45 -13.59 -18.72
C ALA A 94 -4.46 -13.61 -20.25
N ALA A 95 -4.69 -14.78 -20.86
CA ALA A 95 -4.76 -14.95 -22.31
C ALA A 95 -5.87 -14.08 -22.92
N THR A 96 -7.05 -14.06 -22.30
CA THR A 96 -8.21 -13.26 -22.72
C THR A 96 -7.87 -11.76 -22.68
N LEU A 97 -7.29 -11.27 -21.57
CA LEU A 97 -6.92 -9.88 -21.42
C LEU A 97 -5.80 -9.47 -22.39
N ASN A 98 -4.85 -10.36 -22.64
CA ASN A 98 -3.78 -10.12 -23.59
C ASN A 98 -4.31 -9.99 -25.03
N ALA A 99 -5.29 -10.81 -25.42
CA ALA A 99 -5.97 -10.73 -26.71
C ALA A 99 -6.81 -9.44 -26.88
N MET A 100 -7.19 -8.78 -25.78
CA MET A 100 -7.86 -7.47 -25.79
C MET A 100 -6.89 -6.28 -25.89
N HIS A 101 -5.58 -6.52 -25.93
CA HIS A 101 -4.53 -5.51 -26.07
C HIS A 101 -4.61 -4.38 -25.01
N CYS A 102 -4.83 -4.73 -23.73
CA CYS A 102 -4.75 -3.72 -22.67
C CYS A 102 -3.31 -3.27 -22.45
N ASP A 103 -3.11 -1.98 -22.12
CA ASP A 103 -1.78 -1.40 -21.88
C ASP A 103 -1.33 -1.53 -20.43
N LEU A 104 -2.27 -1.36 -19.49
CA LEU A 104 -2.03 -1.35 -18.06
C LEU A 104 -3.01 -2.29 -17.36
N LEU A 105 -2.47 -3.18 -16.52
CA LEU A 105 -3.25 -4.16 -15.77
C LEU A 105 -2.99 -4.02 -14.27
N VAL A 106 -3.97 -3.54 -13.52
CA VAL A 106 -3.94 -3.44 -12.06
C VAL A 106 -4.55 -4.70 -11.46
N VAL A 107 -3.76 -5.45 -10.71
CA VAL A 107 -4.16 -6.77 -10.19
C VAL A 107 -4.22 -6.74 -8.67
N ARG A 108 -5.35 -7.16 -8.09
CA ARG A 108 -5.50 -7.47 -6.67
C ARG A 108 -5.98 -8.89 -6.49
N HIS A 109 -5.25 -9.71 -5.72
CA HIS A 109 -5.52 -11.13 -5.56
C HIS A 109 -5.33 -11.58 -4.10
N ASP A 110 -6.04 -12.64 -3.70
CA ASP A 110 -5.89 -13.25 -2.38
C ASP A 110 -4.65 -14.16 -2.28
N GLN A 111 -4.11 -14.63 -3.42
CA GLN A 111 -2.91 -15.44 -3.47
C GLN A 111 -1.67 -14.59 -3.74
N SER A 112 -0.64 -14.78 -2.92
CA SER A 112 0.69 -14.19 -3.11
C SER A 112 1.32 -14.67 -4.42
N GLY A 113 1.91 -13.75 -5.19
CA GLY A 113 2.58 -14.06 -6.47
C GLY A 113 1.66 -14.08 -7.69
N ALA A 114 0.34 -13.94 -7.55
CA ALA A 114 -0.57 -13.89 -8.69
C ALA A 114 -0.25 -12.76 -9.69
N PRO A 115 0.07 -11.52 -9.27
CA PRO A 115 0.52 -10.47 -10.20
C PRO A 115 1.81 -10.82 -10.93
N ASN A 116 2.75 -11.53 -10.28
CA ASN A 116 4.01 -11.96 -10.89
C ASN A 116 3.76 -13.00 -11.98
N LEU A 117 2.84 -13.93 -11.74
CA LEU A 117 2.44 -14.92 -12.75
C LEU A 117 1.79 -14.23 -13.97
N LEU A 118 0.88 -13.29 -13.75
CA LEU A 118 0.26 -12.53 -14.82
C LEU A 118 1.28 -11.72 -15.62
N ALA A 119 2.24 -11.06 -14.95
CA ALA A 119 3.28 -10.27 -15.61
C ALA A 119 4.14 -11.07 -16.61
N GLN A 120 4.25 -12.39 -16.42
CA GLN A 120 4.95 -13.30 -17.34
C GLN A 120 4.09 -13.72 -18.55
N LYS A 121 2.80 -13.46 -18.53
CA LYS A 121 1.82 -14.00 -19.48
C LYS A 121 1.10 -12.93 -20.30
N VAL A 122 1.29 -11.66 -19.94
CA VAL A 122 0.64 -10.53 -20.63
C VAL A 122 1.66 -9.52 -21.13
N ASP A 123 1.33 -8.84 -22.22
CA ASP A 123 2.12 -7.75 -22.78
C ASP A 123 1.94 -6.45 -22.02
N ALA A 124 0.80 -6.29 -21.33
CA ALA A 124 0.49 -5.14 -20.50
C ALA A 124 1.52 -4.89 -19.39
N ALA A 125 1.69 -3.65 -18.97
CA ALA A 125 2.39 -3.33 -17.73
C ALA A 125 1.50 -3.71 -16.53
N VAL A 126 1.99 -4.58 -15.66
CA VAL A 126 1.25 -5.10 -14.49
C VAL A 126 1.60 -4.31 -13.23
N ILE A 127 0.56 -3.93 -12.48
CA ILE A 127 0.67 -3.23 -11.21
C ILE A 127 0.02 -4.09 -10.10
N ASN A 128 0.81 -4.46 -9.10
CA ASN A 128 0.32 -5.15 -7.93
C ASN A 128 -0.48 -4.18 -7.02
N ALA A 129 -1.78 -4.38 -6.90
CA ALA A 129 -2.68 -3.62 -6.02
C ALA A 129 -2.97 -4.37 -4.69
N GLY A 130 -2.12 -5.31 -4.35
CA GLY A 130 -2.15 -6.14 -3.16
C GLY A 130 -2.41 -7.61 -3.44
N ASP A 131 -1.45 -8.47 -3.11
CA ASP A 131 -1.52 -9.92 -3.30
C ASP A 131 -1.26 -10.68 -2.00
N GLY A 132 -2.20 -11.51 -1.60
CA GLY A 132 -2.11 -12.34 -0.39
C GLY A 132 -1.57 -11.59 0.83
N THR A 133 -0.52 -12.14 1.43
CA THR A 133 0.29 -11.52 2.50
C THR A 133 1.62 -10.97 1.99
N HIS A 134 1.84 -10.97 0.66
CA HIS A 134 3.12 -10.63 0.04
C HIS A 134 3.35 -9.12 0.02
N GLU A 135 2.78 -8.37 -0.93
CA GLU A 135 3.03 -6.93 -1.03
C GLU A 135 1.83 -6.09 -1.50
N HIS A 136 1.89 -4.79 -1.23
CA HIS A 136 1.02 -3.75 -1.75
C HIS A 136 1.84 -2.49 -2.08
N PRO A 137 2.60 -2.47 -3.19
CA PRO A 137 3.61 -1.45 -3.48
C PRO A 137 3.08 -0.02 -3.45
N THR A 138 1.92 0.22 -4.08
CA THR A 138 1.35 1.57 -4.12
C THR A 138 0.84 2.06 -2.76
N GLN A 139 0.60 1.15 -1.79
CA GLN A 139 0.30 1.54 -0.43
C GLN A 139 1.57 2.04 0.28
N ALA A 140 2.67 1.31 0.21
CA ALA A 140 3.93 1.76 0.80
C ALA A 140 4.41 3.09 0.20
N LEU A 141 4.26 3.27 -1.12
CA LEU A 141 4.60 4.54 -1.78
C LEU A 141 3.73 5.71 -1.29
N LEU A 142 2.42 5.54 -1.12
CA LEU A 142 1.57 6.61 -0.60
C LEU A 142 1.85 6.90 0.88
N ASP A 143 2.18 5.89 1.66
CA ASP A 143 2.58 6.04 3.06
C ASP A 143 3.89 6.84 3.16
N ALA A 144 4.88 6.48 2.35
CA ALA A 144 6.16 7.20 2.25
C ALA A 144 5.98 8.64 1.77
N LEU A 145 5.12 8.89 0.78
CA LEU A 145 4.81 10.24 0.31
C LEU A 145 4.17 11.07 1.44
N THR A 146 3.24 10.50 2.19
CA THR A 146 2.59 11.14 3.34
C THR A 146 3.62 11.52 4.41
N ILE A 147 4.51 10.57 4.76
CA ILE A 147 5.60 10.79 5.71
C ILE A 147 6.51 11.94 5.22
N ARG A 148 7.00 11.85 3.97
CA ARG A 148 7.89 12.86 3.39
C ARG A 148 7.27 14.26 3.39
N ARG A 149 5.99 14.38 3.07
CA ARG A 149 5.29 15.66 3.08
C ARG A 149 5.16 16.27 4.49
N ARG A 150 4.90 15.45 5.49
CA ARG A 150 4.66 15.92 6.86
C ARG A 150 5.95 16.10 7.68
N LYS A 151 6.96 15.27 7.44
CA LYS A 151 8.23 15.28 8.17
C LYS A 151 9.40 15.89 7.38
N GLY A 152 9.22 16.20 6.08
CA GLY A 152 10.26 16.75 5.20
C GLY A 152 11.31 15.73 4.75
N ARG A 153 11.31 14.52 5.32
CA ARG A 153 12.28 13.45 5.04
C ARG A 153 11.67 12.09 5.33
N ILE A 154 12.37 11.03 4.92
CA ILE A 154 12.11 9.63 5.30
C ILE A 154 13.30 9.09 6.09
N GLU A 155 14.51 9.36 5.61
CA GLU A 155 15.76 8.92 6.20
C GLU A 155 15.90 9.33 7.68
N GLY A 156 16.36 8.39 8.51
CA GLY A 156 16.64 8.59 9.93
C GLY A 156 15.40 8.67 10.83
N LEU A 157 14.16 8.59 10.28
CA LEU A 157 12.95 8.54 11.10
C LEU A 157 12.79 7.18 11.78
N ALA A 158 12.27 7.20 13.00
CA ALA A 158 11.84 5.99 13.71
C ALA A 158 10.36 5.71 13.41
N VAL A 159 10.08 4.61 12.72
CA VAL A 159 8.72 4.24 12.30
C VAL A 159 8.30 2.95 13.00
N ALA A 160 7.24 3.02 13.81
CA ALA A 160 6.64 1.87 14.48
C ALA A 160 5.43 1.36 13.69
N LEU A 161 5.52 0.13 13.16
CA LEU A 161 4.43 -0.62 12.54
C LEU A 161 3.80 -1.51 13.60
N CYS A 162 2.58 -1.19 14.02
CA CYS A 162 1.95 -1.78 15.21
C CYS A 162 0.76 -2.65 14.84
N GLY A 163 0.74 -3.88 15.32
CA GLY A 163 -0.41 -4.79 15.22
C GLY A 163 -0.15 -6.09 14.51
N ASP A 164 -1.03 -6.44 13.57
CA ASP A 164 -0.97 -7.69 12.80
C ASP A 164 0.04 -7.58 11.65
N VAL A 165 1.31 -7.79 11.94
CA VAL A 165 2.41 -7.79 10.96
C VAL A 165 2.41 -9.08 10.14
N LEU A 166 2.08 -10.21 10.77
CA LEU A 166 2.14 -11.55 10.17
C LEU A 166 1.28 -11.66 8.91
N HIS A 167 0.05 -11.14 8.95
CA HIS A 167 -0.90 -11.23 7.84
C HIS A 167 -0.93 -9.97 6.96
N SER A 168 -0.08 -8.97 7.27
CA SER A 168 -0.15 -7.66 6.62
C SER A 168 0.84 -7.50 5.47
N ARG A 169 0.34 -7.61 4.22
CA ARG A 169 1.10 -7.18 3.03
C ARG A 169 1.52 -5.71 3.06
N VAL A 170 0.76 -4.87 3.79
CA VAL A 170 1.11 -3.45 3.96
C VAL A 170 2.32 -3.29 4.86
N ALA A 171 2.38 -4.04 5.96
CA ALA A 171 3.56 -4.06 6.82
C ALA A 171 4.81 -4.45 6.04
N ARG A 172 4.73 -5.54 5.26
CA ARG A 172 5.87 -6.03 4.46
C ARG A 172 6.35 -4.99 3.46
N SER A 173 5.46 -4.41 2.65
CA SER A 173 5.85 -3.37 1.69
C SER A 173 6.43 -2.12 2.36
N ASN A 174 5.89 -1.70 3.52
CA ASN A 174 6.43 -0.58 4.27
C ASN A 174 7.80 -0.89 4.88
N ILE A 175 8.02 -2.12 5.37
CA ILE A 175 9.33 -2.56 5.85
C ILE A 175 10.36 -2.41 4.72
N HIS A 176 10.11 -3.00 3.56
CA HIS A 176 11.04 -2.90 2.41
C HIS A 176 11.29 -1.45 2.00
N LEU A 177 10.24 -0.63 1.85
CA LEU A 177 10.39 0.75 1.40
C LEU A 177 11.15 1.61 2.43
N LEU A 178 10.72 1.56 3.69
CA LEU A 178 11.25 2.45 4.72
C LEU A 178 12.68 2.11 5.10
N THR A 179 13.04 0.81 5.17
CA THR A 179 14.43 0.38 5.39
C THR A 179 15.31 0.77 4.21
N THR A 180 14.86 0.56 2.97
CA THR A 180 15.57 0.98 1.75
C THR A 180 15.80 2.50 1.73
N MET A 181 14.85 3.29 2.23
CA MET A 181 14.95 4.76 2.32
C MET A 181 15.64 5.27 3.59
N GLY A 182 16.24 4.38 4.39
CA GLY A 182 17.08 4.74 5.54
C GLY A 182 16.32 5.06 6.83
N SER A 183 15.06 4.69 6.97
CA SER A 183 14.33 4.77 8.25
C SER A 183 14.70 3.63 9.19
N ARG A 184 14.58 3.86 10.49
CA ARG A 184 14.65 2.82 11.51
C ARG A 184 13.26 2.25 11.74
N VAL A 185 13.01 1.08 11.20
CA VAL A 185 11.69 0.45 11.27
C VAL A 185 11.60 -0.47 12.49
N ARG A 186 10.52 -0.36 13.22
CA ARG A 186 10.16 -1.22 14.35
C ARG A 186 8.85 -1.92 14.05
N VAL A 187 8.74 -3.19 14.42
CA VAL A 187 7.49 -3.92 14.43
C VAL A 187 7.08 -4.16 15.87
N VAL A 188 5.82 -3.83 16.20
CA VAL A 188 5.31 -3.84 17.57
C VAL A 188 3.99 -4.62 17.61
N GLY A 189 3.93 -5.69 18.40
CA GLY A 189 2.71 -6.49 18.50
C GLY A 189 2.88 -7.77 19.34
N PRO A 190 1.79 -8.51 19.54
CA PRO A 190 1.86 -9.78 20.26
C PRO A 190 2.75 -10.78 19.50
N PRO A 191 3.47 -11.67 20.20
CA PRO A 191 4.32 -12.68 19.57
C PRO A 191 3.60 -13.52 18.50
N THR A 192 2.29 -13.76 18.68
CA THR A 192 1.46 -14.52 17.75
C THR A 192 1.17 -13.81 16.42
N LEU A 193 1.38 -12.50 16.36
CA LEU A 193 1.11 -11.66 15.17
C LEU A 193 2.37 -11.03 14.56
N ILE A 194 3.55 -11.39 15.06
CA ILE A 194 4.85 -10.99 14.50
C ILE A 194 5.50 -12.24 13.89
N PRO A 195 5.94 -12.21 12.61
CA PRO A 195 6.71 -13.30 12.03
C PRO A 195 7.99 -13.55 12.83
N SER A 196 8.34 -14.82 13.07
CA SER A 196 9.59 -15.20 13.78
C SER A 196 10.83 -14.64 13.11
N GLU A 197 10.79 -14.53 11.78
CA GLU A 197 11.89 -14.04 10.94
C GLU A 197 11.87 -12.51 10.73
N ALA A 198 10.99 -11.76 11.43
CA ALA A 198 10.86 -10.32 11.21
C ALA A 198 12.18 -9.56 11.35
N ALA A 199 13.03 -9.94 12.30
CA ALA A 199 14.35 -9.32 12.49
C ALA A 199 15.28 -9.48 11.27
N ALA A 200 15.14 -10.55 10.49
CA ALA A 200 15.92 -10.76 9.27
C ALA A 200 15.58 -9.74 8.16
N LEU A 201 14.43 -9.04 8.26
CA LEU A 201 14.07 -7.94 7.38
C LEU A 201 14.72 -6.60 7.76
N GLY A 202 15.64 -6.59 8.73
CA GLY A 202 16.35 -5.40 9.17
C GLY A 202 15.51 -4.47 10.07
N VAL A 203 14.56 -5.02 10.81
CA VAL A 203 13.68 -4.28 11.72
C VAL A 203 13.92 -4.67 13.19
N ASP A 204 13.67 -3.73 14.11
CA ASP A 204 13.63 -4.01 15.53
C ASP A 204 12.28 -4.58 15.93
N VAL A 205 12.24 -5.67 16.73
CA VAL A 205 11.02 -6.36 17.16
C VAL A 205 10.70 -6.02 18.61
N PHE A 206 9.45 -5.60 18.86
CA PHE A 206 8.94 -5.28 20.19
C PHE A 206 7.61 -5.99 20.45
N HIS A 207 7.46 -6.52 21.64
CA HIS A 207 6.22 -7.15 22.11
C HIS A 207 5.48 -6.30 23.16
N ASP A 208 6.01 -5.13 23.47
CA ASP A 208 5.43 -4.14 24.38
C ASP A 208 5.32 -2.79 23.68
N MET A 209 4.12 -2.17 23.77
CA MET A 209 3.83 -0.91 23.10
C MET A 209 4.64 0.25 23.66
N ARG A 210 4.92 0.29 24.96
CA ARG A 210 5.66 1.39 25.59
C ARG A 210 7.10 1.46 25.05
N THR A 211 7.77 0.33 25.03
CA THR A 211 9.15 0.25 24.51
C THR A 211 9.21 0.42 22.99
N GLY A 212 8.24 -0.16 22.27
CA GLY A 212 8.18 -0.05 20.81
C GLY A 212 7.88 1.36 20.32
N LEU A 213 7.04 2.12 21.00
CA LEU A 213 6.69 3.50 20.65
C LEU A 213 7.67 4.55 21.16
N ALA A 214 8.53 4.23 22.14
CA ALA A 214 9.42 5.21 22.76
C ALA A 214 10.27 5.96 21.71
N GLY A 215 10.04 7.27 21.57
CA GLY A 215 10.75 8.12 20.63
C GLY A 215 10.44 7.87 19.15
N ALA A 216 9.35 7.17 18.81
CA ALA A 216 8.90 7.00 17.44
C ALA A 216 8.42 8.32 16.82
N ASP A 217 8.83 8.59 15.59
CA ASP A 217 8.38 9.73 14.78
C ASP A 217 7.05 9.45 14.10
N ILE A 218 6.80 8.17 13.77
CA ILE A 218 5.60 7.68 13.09
C ILE A 218 5.07 6.45 13.83
N VAL A 219 3.78 6.43 14.08
CA VAL A 219 3.05 5.26 14.58
C VAL A 219 2.02 4.85 13.54
N MET A 220 2.29 3.75 12.84
CA MET A 220 1.38 3.18 11.85
C MET A 220 0.67 1.97 12.44
N MET A 221 -0.64 2.12 12.66
CA MET A 221 -1.46 1.02 13.13
C MET A 221 -1.89 0.13 11.96
N LEU A 222 -1.82 -1.17 12.16
CA LEU A 222 -2.24 -2.17 11.19
C LEU A 222 -3.58 -2.76 11.60
N ARG A 223 -4.45 -2.96 10.61
CA ARG A 223 -5.75 -3.60 10.84
C ARG A 223 -5.57 -5.03 11.32
N LEU A 224 -6.30 -5.41 12.35
CA LEU A 224 -6.40 -6.79 12.78
C LEU A 224 -7.21 -7.59 11.72
N GLN A 225 -6.56 -8.53 11.03
CA GLN A 225 -7.13 -9.23 9.87
C GLN A 225 -7.82 -10.54 10.29
N HIS A 226 -8.95 -10.42 10.99
CA HIS A 226 -9.72 -11.57 11.50
C HIS A 226 -10.05 -12.60 10.43
N GLU A 227 -10.28 -12.16 9.19
CA GLU A 227 -10.59 -13.03 8.05
C GLU A 227 -9.43 -13.91 7.58
N ARG A 228 -8.20 -13.58 7.99
CA ARG A 228 -6.97 -14.33 7.66
C ARG A 228 -6.40 -15.11 8.84
N MET A 229 -6.96 -14.90 10.04
CA MET A 229 -6.48 -15.55 11.25
C MET A 229 -7.09 -16.94 11.41
N THR A 230 -6.26 -17.90 11.77
CA THR A 230 -6.74 -19.13 12.42
C THR A 230 -7.18 -18.81 13.86
N ARG A 231 -8.12 -19.57 14.40
CA ARG A 231 -8.62 -19.34 15.77
C ARG A 231 -7.47 -19.38 16.79
N GLY A 232 -7.49 -18.45 17.76
CA GLY A 232 -6.60 -18.47 18.93
C GLY A 232 -5.38 -17.56 18.89
N LEU A 233 -5.16 -16.79 17.80
CA LEU A 233 -4.02 -15.85 17.72
C LEU A 233 -4.22 -14.60 18.58
N VAL A 234 -5.46 -14.22 18.84
CA VAL A 234 -5.84 -13.09 19.69
C VAL A 234 -6.98 -13.52 20.61
N PRO A 235 -6.85 -13.36 21.95
CA PRO A 235 -7.85 -13.85 22.90
C PRO A 235 -9.19 -13.14 22.75
N SER A 236 -9.19 -11.80 22.66
CA SER A 236 -10.38 -10.99 22.41
C SER A 236 -10.00 -9.60 21.88
N ALA A 237 -10.94 -8.94 21.20
CA ALA A 237 -10.75 -7.56 20.73
C ALA A 237 -10.51 -6.58 21.89
N ARG A 238 -11.18 -6.78 23.04
CA ARG A 238 -11.02 -5.93 24.23
C ARG A 238 -9.63 -6.08 24.84
N GLU A 239 -9.13 -7.29 24.95
CA GLU A 239 -7.79 -7.57 25.48
C GLU A 239 -6.71 -7.06 24.52
N TYR A 240 -6.90 -7.28 23.22
CA TYR A 240 -6.03 -6.73 22.19
C TYR A 240 -5.95 -5.20 22.27
N PHE A 241 -7.10 -4.49 22.35
CA PHE A 241 -7.11 -3.03 22.50
C PHE A 241 -6.36 -2.58 23.75
N ARG A 242 -6.57 -3.26 24.88
CA ARG A 242 -5.91 -2.93 26.14
C ARG A 242 -4.39 -2.94 26.01
N PHE A 243 -3.81 -3.92 25.34
CA PHE A 243 -2.36 -4.08 25.24
C PHE A 243 -1.76 -3.45 24.01
N TYR A 244 -2.45 -3.50 22.85
CA TYR A 244 -1.89 -3.13 21.55
C TYR A 244 -2.72 -2.11 20.77
N GLY A 245 -3.94 -1.79 21.18
CA GLY A 245 -4.74 -0.71 20.58
C GLY A 245 -4.15 0.65 20.93
N LEU A 246 -4.07 1.55 19.97
CA LEU A 246 -3.54 2.90 20.14
C LEU A 246 -4.62 3.83 20.68
N ASP A 247 -4.44 4.29 21.89
CA ASP A 247 -5.19 5.35 22.57
C ASP A 247 -4.29 6.57 22.83
N ALA A 248 -4.83 7.62 23.42
CA ALA A 248 -4.10 8.85 23.71
C ALA A 248 -2.94 8.64 24.71
N GLU A 249 -3.11 7.74 25.69
CA GLU A 249 -2.08 7.42 26.67
C GLU A 249 -0.88 6.75 25.99
N LYS A 250 -1.13 5.72 25.17
CA LYS A 250 -0.06 5.02 24.44
C LYS A 250 0.59 5.90 23.39
N LEU A 251 -0.18 6.77 22.72
CA LEU A 251 0.36 7.73 21.77
C LEU A 251 1.32 8.74 22.43
N ALA A 252 1.14 9.04 23.73
CA ALA A 252 2.03 9.90 24.48
C ALA A 252 3.43 9.29 24.73
N TRP A 253 3.61 7.98 24.55
CA TRP A 253 4.93 7.32 24.64
C TRP A 253 5.81 7.59 23.39
N ALA A 254 5.20 7.92 22.27
CA ALA A 254 5.91 8.36 21.08
C ALA A 254 6.34 9.84 21.21
N ARG A 255 7.04 10.36 20.21
CA ARG A 255 7.39 11.78 20.18
C ARG A 255 6.15 12.67 20.21
N PRO A 256 6.21 13.88 20.82
CA PRO A 256 5.06 14.78 20.87
C PRO A 256 4.49 15.14 19.49
N ASP A 257 5.36 15.18 18.46
CA ASP A 257 5.02 15.46 17.06
C ASP A 257 4.89 14.20 16.21
N ALA A 258 4.76 13.01 16.83
CA ALA A 258 4.60 11.76 16.11
C ALA A 258 3.31 11.75 15.28
N LEU A 259 3.39 11.26 14.03
CA LEU A 259 2.23 11.10 13.17
C LEU A 259 1.57 9.76 13.39
N VAL A 260 0.25 9.76 13.32
CA VAL A 260 -0.58 8.54 13.36
C VAL A 260 -1.05 8.21 11.95
N MET A 261 -0.77 6.97 11.52
CA MET A 261 -1.09 6.44 10.21
C MET A 261 -1.90 5.15 10.32
N HIS A 262 -2.70 4.88 9.30
CA HIS A 262 -3.44 3.62 9.15
C HIS A 262 -3.80 3.37 7.68
N PRO A 263 -3.52 2.20 7.09
CA PRO A 263 -3.81 1.94 5.66
C PRO A 263 -5.31 1.77 5.37
N GLY A 264 -6.13 1.64 6.43
CA GLY A 264 -7.57 1.39 6.34
C GLY A 264 -7.97 0.03 5.71
N PRO A 265 -9.21 -0.42 5.94
CA PRO A 265 -10.20 0.15 6.87
C PRO A 265 -9.77 0.02 8.33
N MET A 266 -10.22 0.92 9.18
CA MET A 266 -9.95 0.87 10.62
C MET A 266 -11.06 0.11 11.36
N ASN A 267 -10.68 -0.72 12.34
CA ASN A 267 -11.59 -1.27 13.34
C ASN A 267 -11.46 -0.39 14.61
N ARG A 268 -12.28 0.65 14.68
CA ARG A 268 -12.28 1.59 15.82
C ARG A 268 -12.60 0.86 17.12
N GLY A 269 -11.82 1.12 18.15
CA GLY A 269 -11.92 0.42 19.45
C GLY A 269 -11.28 -0.99 19.44
N VAL A 270 -10.59 -1.37 18.38
CA VAL A 270 -9.82 -2.62 18.29
C VAL A 270 -8.32 -2.33 18.15
N GLU A 271 -7.88 -1.77 17.03
CA GLU A 271 -6.47 -1.39 16.86
C GLU A 271 -6.20 0.10 17.12
N ILE A 272 -7.24 0.95 17.03
CA ILE A 272 -7.10 2.39 17.22
C ILE A 272 -8.35 2.99 17.87
N ASP A 273 -8.16 3.90 18.82
CA ASP A 273 -9.25 4.70 19.38
C ASP A 273 -9.73 5.78 18.39
N SER A 274 -11.03 6.08 18.43
CA SER A 274 -11.64 7.09 17.55
C SER A 274 -11.04 8.47 17.75
N ALA A 275 -10.76 8.87 19.00
CA ALA A 275 -10.19 10.19 19.29
C ALA A 275 -8.78 10.33 18.68
N VAL A 276 -7.98 9.25 18.69
CA VAL A 276 -6.65 9.24 18.07
C VAL A 276 -6.75 9.21 16.54
N ALA A 277 -7.66 8.40 15.99
CA ALA A 277 -7.85 8.30 14.54
C ALA A 277 -8.33 9.62 13.91
N ASP A 278 -9.11 10.40 14.66
CA ASP A 278 -9.69 11.67 14.21
C ASP A 278 -8.93 12.90 14.72
N ASP A 279 -7.77 12.73 15.38
CA ASP A 279 -6.91 13.84 15.84
C ASP A 279 -6.49 14.71 14.65
N PRO A 280 -6.87 16.00 14.61
CA PRO A 280 -6.62 16.87 13.45
C PRO A 280 -5.15 17.27 13.28
N ILE A 281 -4.31 17.07 14.30
CA ILE A 281 -2.91 17.49 14.32
C ILE A 281 -1.99 16.31 13.97
N ARG A 282 -2.23 15.16 14.62
CA ARG A 282 -1.32 14.00 14.54
C ARG A 282 -1.78 12.94 13.55
N SER A 283 -3.10 12.79 13.32
CA SER A 283 -3.62 11.79 12.39
C SER A 283 -3.52 12.29 10.94
N VAL A 284 -2.80 11.52 10.12
CA VAL A 284 -2.66 11.78 8.66
C VAL A 284 -3.39 10.74 7.82
N ILE A 285 -4.32 9.99 8.42
CA ILE A 285 -5.05 8.88 7.76
C ILE A 285 -5.84 9.37 6.53
N ARG A 286 -6.44 10.55 6.60
CA ARG A 286 -7.16 11.14 5.46
C ARG A 286 -6.21 11.61 4.35
N GLU A 287 -5.03 12.13 4.74
CA GLU A 287 -4.00 12.53 3.78
C GLU A 287 -3.45 11.30 3.02
N GLN A 288 -3.30 10.13 3.67
CA GLN A 288 -2.91 8.90 2.98
C GLN A 288 -3.88 8.56 1.84
N VAL A 289 -5.17 8.79 2.00
CA VAL A 289 -6.16 8.55 0.94
C VAL A 289 -5.95 9.49 -0.25
N GLU A 290 -5.69 10.77 0.01
CA GLU A 290 -5.38 11.77 -1.02
C GLU A 290 -4.08 11.41 -1.77
N MET A 291 -3.02 11.10 -1.01
CA MET A 291 -1.72 10.69 -1.58
C MET A 291 -1.87 9.43 -2.44
N GLY A 292 -2.82 8.56 -2.10
CA GLY A 292 -3.10 7.34 -2.86
C GLY A 292 -3.47 7.59 -4.32
N VAL A 293 -4.24 8.62 -4.61
CA VAL A 293 -4.59 8.97 -6.01
C VAL A 293 -3.37 9.48 -6.76
N ALA A 294 -2.60 10.38 -6.15
CA ALA A 294 -1.41 10.98 -6.76
C ALA A 294 -0.31 9.94 -7.06
N VAL A 295 -0.04 9.04 -6.10
CA VAL A 295 0.92 7.95 -6.30
C VAL A 295 0.48 7.02 -7.43
N ARG A 296 -0.79 6.67 -7.50
CA ARG A 296 -1.31 5.82 -8.58
C ARG A 296 -1.23 6.50 -9.93
N MET A 297 -1.47 7.83 -10.00
CA MET A 297 -1.21 8.61 -11.22
C MET A 297 0.26 8.54 -11.61
N ALA A 298 1.20 8.73 -10.67
CA ALA A 298 2.64 8.65 -10.94
C ALA A 298 3.08 7.26 -11.44
N VAL A 299 2.54 6.21 -10.86
CA VAL A 299 2.82 4.82 -11.27
C VAL A 299 2.29 4.55 -12.68
N LEU A 300 1.03 4.91 -12.96
CA LEU A 300 0.43 4.73 -14.29
C LEU A 300 1.20 5.51 -15.37
N ASP A 301 1.54 6.77 -15.12
CA ASP A 301 2.35 7.59 -16.03
C ASP A 301 3.72 6.96 -16.28
N THR A 302 4.42 6.53 -15.23
CA THR A 302 5.76 5.97 -15.35
C THR A 302 5.78 4.70 -16.19
N LEU A 303 4.83 3.79 -15.94
CA LEU A 303 4.76 2.51 -16.65
C LEU A 303 4.29 2.63 -18.09
N ALA A 304 3.34 3.51 -18.36
CA ALA A 304 2.87 3.77 -19.74
C ALA A 304 4.00 4.32 -20.63
N ARG A 305 4.82 5.24 -20.11
CA ARG A 305 6.00 5.75 -20.85
C ARG A 305 7.06 4.67 -21.08
N GLY A 306 7.15 3.67 -20.19
CA GLY A 306 8.05 2.52 -20.34
C GLY A 306 7.60 1.56 -21.43
N ALA A 307 6.31 1.33 -21.56
CA ALA A 307 5.71 0.47 -22.59
C ALA A 307 5.86 1.02 -24.01
N GLY A 308 5.77 2.34 -24.18
CA GLY A 308 5.88 3.00 -25.50
C GLY A 308 7.28 3.07 -26.13
N ARG A 309 8.31 2.49 -25.47
CA ARG A 309 9.70 2.49 -26.00
C ARG A 309 10.09 1.23 -26.76
N ASN A 310 9.20 0.25 -26.85
CA ASN A 310 9.42 -1.00 -27.57
C ASN A 310 8.53 -1.14 -28.83
N ALA A 311 7.93 -0.05 -29.29
CA ALA A 311 7.19 0.02 -30.53
C ALA A 311 8.02 0.68 -31.64
#